data_f118e58b44e7f58bfd104bd6a059ff50
#
_entry.id   f118e58b44e7f58bfd104bd6a059ff50
#
_cell.length_a   1.000
_cell.length_b   1.000
_cell.length_c   1.000
_cell.angle_alpha   90.00
_cell.angle_beta   90.00
_cell.angle_gamma   90.00
#
_symmetry.space_group_name_H-M   'P 1'
#
loop_
_entity.id
_entity.type
_entity.pdbx_description
1 polymer ?
#
loop_
_entity_poly.entity_id
_entity_poly.type
_entity_poly.pdbx_seq_one_letter_code
_entity_poly.pdbx_strand_id
1 'polypeptide(L)'
;TIQSIEKSLDFSDRQVFAPTGYIENSFKFLLGIWGLALVICLSAYLLIYNILYLSVSGKIRYYGLLQSLGMTKKQLVRFIAKQMLFVGISGILIGNLAGILLCVKLVPYMLELLGISAGNMELQFHPVILLGSIAVTGTAILLGMRKPVQIAANITPVEATKYRECVPTGKSYKKKKGALFWRMALKQFQKDKKKTVVVLLSLATSLSVFYCLTTIISSQGERTVMPNYWNADFIVQNQTQVTEDIASLQPAIEDSFIEELRKMDGIKDFHIVEGVPVSFPYVSNGFSDLWITNYIERTPYISAEEVLADYKANPSNYYGMLKGIDEEEFDYVNQLLDSPVNKQDFMSGKICIVQYEGSEIPEEYLNQQIPFIFENQPYEITIRAVSYETHYSGRNIGATLLVSQDYIKSLTSQPTILNVSIHYDKKYDEVLEKKIAVLIDNSPYSNDLHVESQYENMKTIQESQGNMMEIGTIIALLLLLVGVLNYGNTIASGIQNRKLTFSVMESIGMSRKQLNGLLMREGVLYGAFSVLITLTAGSAVTYLCFQSMNYMGIPFKVPLLPLIPAVLLVMLICAMAPLLSYRKLAGNRSIVERLRNYE
;
A
#
# COMPACT_ATOMS: atom_id res chain seq x y z
N THR A 1 -14.03 15.94 -21.03
CA THR A 1 -12.60 16.13 -21.34
C THR A 1 -12.01 17.17 -20.39
N ILE A 2 -10.69 17.14 -20.15
CA ILE A 2 -9.95 18.06 -19.26
C ILE A 2 -10.28 19.51 -19.62
N GLN A 3 -10.26 19.86 -20.91
CA GLN A 3 -10.63 21.19 -21.41
C GLN A 3 -12.08 21.63 -21.12
N SER A 4 -13.03 20.69 -21.01
CA SER A 4 -14.41 21.04 -20.65
C SER A 4 -14.57 21.29 -19.15
N ILE A 5 -13.74 20.65 -18.33
CA ILE A 5 -13.68 20.86 -16.88
C ILE A 5 -13.02 22.21 -16.59
N GLU A 6 -11.90 22.50 -17.24
CA GLU A 6 -11.18 23.78 -17.14
C GLU A 6 -12.08 24.98 -17.47
N LYS A 7 -12.84 24.89 -18.57
CA LYS A 7 -13.80 25.93 -18.96
C LYS A 7 -15.03 26.06 -18.06
N SER A 8 -15.32 25.07 -17.23
CA SER A 8 -16.44 25.08 -16.29
C SER A 8 -16.09 25.63 -14.91
N LEU A 9 -14.80 25.80 -14.65
CA LEU A 9 -14.28 26.31 -13.39
C LEU A 9 -13.96 27.81 -13.54
N ASP A 10 -14.41 28.59 -12.60
CA ASP A 10 -14.14 30.04 -12.55
C ASP A 10 -12.85 30.27 -11.78
N PHE A 11 -11.72 30.31 -12.50
CA PHE A 11 -10.42 30.56 -11.91
C PHE A 11 -10.15 32.04 -11.77
N SER A 12 -9.55 32.45 -10.66
CA SER A 12 -8.95 33.75 -10.52
C SER A 12 -7.66 33.83 -11.36
N ASP A 13 -7.24 35.07 -11.74
CA ASP A 13 -6.04 35.30 -12.59
C ASP A 13 -4.72 34.68 -12.05
N ARG A 14 -4.73 34.18 -10.81
CA ARG A 14 -3.58 33.55 -10.13
C ARG A 14 -3.71 32.04 -9.96
N GLN A 15 -4.80 31.43 -10.43
CA GLN A 15 -5.01 29.98 -10.29
C GLN A 15 -4.74 29.27 -11.60
N VAL A 16 -3.86 28.30 -11.56
CA VAL A 16 -3.49 27.46 -12.72
C VAL A 16 -4.11 26.08 -12.57
N PHE A 17 -4.86 25.66 -13.59
CA PHE A 17 -5.34 24.29 -13.69
C PHE A 17 -4.24 23.40 -14.27
N ALA A 18 -3.49 22.72 -13.42
CA ALA A 18 -2.51 21.74 -13.83
C ALA A 18 -3.08 20.31 -13.68
N PRO A 19 -3.54 19.68 -14.78
CA PRO A 19 -3.93 18.28 -14.71
C PRO A 19 -2.70 17.44 -14.44
N THR A 20 -2.58 16.91 -13.23
CA THR A 20 -1.49 15.99 -12.88
C THR A 20 -1.66 14.70 -13.69
N GLY A 21 -0.79 14.50 -14.67
CA GLY A 21 -0.79 13.36 -15.59
C GLY A 21 -0.32 12.05 -14.97
N TYR A 22 -1.05 11.52 -13.99
CA TYR A 22 -0.77 10.21 -13.37
C TYR A 22 -1.37 9.02 -14.16
N ILE A 23 -1.51 9.13 -15.48
CA ILE A 23 -2.16 8.08 -16.29
C ILE A 23 -1.33 6.78 -16.31
N GLU A 24 0.00 6.83 -16.35
CA GLU A 24 0.84 5.63 -16.38
C GLU A 24 0.79 4.83 -15.06
N ASN A 25 0.74 5.49 -13.92
CA ASN A 25 0.65 4.82 -12.63
C ASN A 25 -0.78 4.36 -12.31
N SER A 26 -1.82 4.96 -12.91
CA SER A 26 -3.22 4.56 -12.73
C SER A 26 -3.49 3.15 -13.21
N PHE A 27 -2.83 2.69 -14.29
CA PHE A 27 -3.01 1.32 -14.77
C PHE A 27 -2.43 0.28 -13.80
N LYS A 28 -1.25 0.53 -13.21
CA LYS A 28 -0.64 -0.35 -12.21
C LYS A 28 -1.49 -0.43 -10.94
N PHE A 29 -2.02 0.71 -10.51
CA PHE A 29 -2.93 0.81 -9.37
C PHE A 29 -4.24 0.05 -9.60
N LEU A 30 -4.88 0.25 -10.76
CA LEU A 30 -6.07 -0.50 -11.18
C LEU A 30 -5.81 -2.01 -11.23
N LEU A 31 -4.66 -2.43 -11.74
CA LEU A 31 -4.27 -3.84 -11.79
C LEU A 31 -4.13 -4.45 -10.39
N GLY A 32 -3.64 -3.69 -9.41
CA GLY A 32 -3.61 -4.06 -7.99
C GLY A 32 -5.01 -4.26 -7.41
N ILE A 33 -5.95 -3.32 -7.65
CA ILE A 33 -7.36 -3.42 -7.21
C ILE A 33 -8.04 -4.63 -7.84
N TRP A 34 -7.89 -4.84 -9.16
CA TRP A 34 -8.44 -6.01 -9.84
C TRP A 34 -7.84 -7.31 -9.34
N GLY A 35 -6.54 -7.33 -9.04
CA GLY A 35 -5.87 -8.47 -8.42
C GLY A 35 -6.47 -8.83 -7.06
N LEU A 36 -6.67 -7.83 -6.20
CA LEU A 36 -7.32 -8.02 -4.89
C LEU A 36 -8.76 -8.51 -5.04
N ALA A 37 -9.55 -7.89 -5.93
CA ALA A 37 -10.92 -8.30 -6.22
C ALA A 37 -10.99 -9.76 -6.70
N LEU A 38 -10.07 -10.17 -7.58
CA LEU A 38 -9.99 -11.55 -8.07
C LEU A 38 -9.67 -12.53 -6.93
N VAL A 39 -8.77 -12.19 -6.02
CA VAL A 39 -8.43 -13.01 -4.84
C VAL A 39 -9.65 -13.17 -3.93
N ILE A 40 -10.40 -12.09 -3.68
CA ILE A 40 -11.64 -12.12 -2.89
C ILE A 40 -12.69 -13.04 -3.55
N CYS A 41 -12.91 -12.87 -4.86
CA CYS A 41 -13.85 -13.69 -5.63
C CYS A 41 -13.45 -15.18 -5.61
N LEU A 42 -12.14 -15.46 -5.76
CA LEU A 42 -11.62 -16.83 -5.70
C LEU A 42 -11.82 -17.46 -4.31
N SER A 43 -11.55 -16.72 -3.24
CA SER A 43 -11.79 -17.17 -1.87
C SER A 43 -13.27 -17.47 -1.61
N ALA A 44 -14.18 -16.60 -2.05
CA ALA A 44 -15.62 -16.80 -1.95
C ALA A 44 -16.07 -18.04 -2.77
N TYR A 45 -15.56 -18.18 -4.00
CA TYR A 45 -15.84 -19.36 -4.83
C TYR A 45 -15.38 -20.66 -4.15
N LEU A 46 -14.17 -20.70 -3.61
CA LEU A 46 -13.64 -21.87 -2.92
C LEU A 46 -14.49 -22.23 -1.68
N LEU A 47 -14.94 -21.22 -0.94
CA LEU A 47 -15.84 -21.41 0.20
C LEU A 47 -17.16 -22.05 -0.24
N ILE A 48 -17.83 -21.47 -1.23
CA ILE A 48 -19.11 -21.94 -1.76
C ILE A 48 -18.96 -23.37 -2.31
N TYR A 49 -17.94 -23.59 -3.16
CA TYR A 49 -17.65 -24.93 -3.72
C TYR A 49 -17.47 -25.98 -2.62
N ASN A 50 -16.69 -25.65 -1.59
CA ASN A 50 -16.40 -26.58 -0.50
C ASN A 50 -17.67 -26.93 0.30
N ILE A 51 -18.49 -25.94 0.64
CA ILE A 51 -19.76 -26.15 1.36
C ILE A 51 -20.71 -27.02 0.53
N LEU A 52 -20.89 -26.71 -0.75
CA LEU A 52 -21.77 -27.47 -1.64
C LEU A 52 -21.26 -28.91 -1.85
N TYR A 53 -19.96 -29.08 -2.07
CA TYR A 53 -19.33 -30.40 -2.20
C TYR A 53 -19.58 -31.26 -0.96
N LEU A 54 -19.37 -30.72 0.24
CA LEU A 54 -19.57 -31.45 1.49
C LEU A 54 -21.04 -31.75 1.75
N SER A 55 -21.94 -30.82 1.46
CA SER A 55 -23.39 -31.01 1.60
C SER A 55 -23.89 -32.15 0.72
N VAL A 56 -23.44 -32.20 -0.54
CA VAL A 56 -23.84 -33.26 -1.48
C VAL A 56 -23.20 -34.58 -1.11
N SER A 57 -21.90 -34.60 -0.80
CA SER A 57 -21.17 -35.83 -0.43
C SER A 57 -21.74 -36.51 0.81
N GLY A 58 -22.16 -35.71 1.79
CA GLY A 58 -22.79 -36.24 3.03
C GLY A 58 -24.17 -36.86 2.82
N LYS A 59 -24.82 -36.59 1.69
CA LYS A 59 -26.18 -37.12 1.36
C LYS A 59 -26.19 -38.16 0.22
N ILE A 60 -25.04 -38.67 -0.18
CA ILE A 60 -24.91 -39.62 -1.29
C ILE A 60 -25.80 -40.85 -1.11
N ARG A 61 -25.88 -41.43 0.10
CA ARG A 61 -26.79 -42.57 0.37
C ARG A 61 -28.24 -42.21 0.15
N TYR A 62 -28.70 -41.05 0.59
CA TYR A 62 -30.06 -40.57 0.36
C TYR A 62 -30.36 -40.43 -1.14
N TYR A 63 -29.41 -39.88 -1.90
CA TYR A 63 -29.58 -39.76 -3.35
C TYR A 63 -29.60 -41.12 -4.07
N GLY A 64 -28.81 -42.08 -3.59
CA GLY A 64 -28.83 -43.46 -4.07
C GLY A 64 -30.17 -44.17 -3.80
N LEU A 65 -30.75 -43.92 -2.63
CA LEU A 65 -32.10 -44.40 -2.27
C LEU A 65 -33.17 -43.84 -3.22
N LEU A 66 -33.11 -42.53 -3.54
CA LEU A 66 -34.02 -41.92 -4.51
C LEU A 66 -33.89 -42.53 -5.91
N GLN A 67 -32.68 -42.88 -6.32
CA GLN A 67 -32.44 -43.58 -7.58
C GLN A 67 -32.98 -45.02 -7.56
N SER A 68 -32.89 -45.73 -6.43
CA SER A 68 -33.47 -47.07 -6.28
C SER A 68 -35.02 -47.06 -6.33
N LEU A 69 -35.62 -45.94 -5.94
CA LEU A 69 -37.09 -45.71 -6.07
C LEU A 69 -37.50 -45.26 -7.48
N GLY A 70 -36.59 -45.28 -8.46
CA GLY A 70 -36.89 -45.02 -9.87
C GLY A 70 -36.58 -43.59 -10.34
N MET A 71 -35.97 -42.75 -9.54
CA MET A 71 -35.56 -41.41 -9.97
C MET A 71 -34.44 -41.48 -11.01
N THR A 72 -34.65 -40.87 -12.18
CA THR A 72 -33.61 -40.82 -13.22
C THR A 72 -32.48 -39.84 -12.87
N LYS A 73 -31.29 -40.06 -13.47
CA LYS A 73 -30.14 -39.17 -13.27
C LYS A 73 -30.46 -37.69 -13.55
N LYS A 74 -31.23 -37.43 -14.63
CA LYS A 74 -31.64 -36.05 -15.00
C LYS A 74 -32.56 -35.42 -13.94
N GLN A 75 -33.48 -36.21 -13.40
CA GLN A 75 -34.38 -35.75 -12.31
C GLN A 75 -33.63 -35.48 -11.05
N LEU A 76 -32.65 -36.33 -10.67
CA LEU A 76 -31.83 -36.15 -9.51
C LEU A 76 -30.95 -34.90 -9.63
N VAL A 77 -30.28 -34.67 -10.77
CA VAL A 77 -29.52 -33.45 -11.04
C VAL A 77 -30.41 -32.22 -10.85
N ARG A 78 -31.62 -32.21 -11.45
CA ARG A 78 -32.55 -31.10 -11.36
C ARG A 78 -33.04 -30.87 -9.93
N PHE A 79 -33.27 -31.93 -9.18
CA PHE A 79 -33.71 -31.87 -7.79
C PHE A 79 -32.61 -31.24 -6.91
N ILE A 80 -31.37 -31.75 -6.98
CA ILE A 80 -30.24 -31.21 -6.20
C ILE A 80 -29.95 -29.76 -6.61
N ALA A 81 -29.93 -29.46 -7.91
CA ALA A 81 -29.68 -28.11 -8.42
C ALA A 81 -30.74 -27.12 -7.93
N LYS A 82 -32.05 -27.47 -7.96
CA LYS A 82 -33.11 -26.61 -7.42
C LYS A 82 -32.94 -26.34 -5.94
N GLN A 83 -32.61 -27.37 -5.15
CA GLN A 83 -32.36 -27.21 -3.71
C GLN A 83 -31.16 -26.28 -3.43
N MET A 84 -30.07 -26.44 -4.19
CA MET A 84 -28.88 -25.60 -4.06
C MET A 84 -29.14 -24.16 -4.51
N LEU A 85 -29.87 -23.97 -5.60
CA LEU A 85 -30.26 -22.64 -6.09
C LEU A 85 -31.17 -21.92 -5.10
N PHE A 86 -32.14 -22.60 -4.50
CA PHE A 86 -33.02 -22.00 -3.49
C PHE A 86 -32.21 -21.45 -2.30
N VAL A 87 -31.30 -22.26 -1.76
CA VAL A 87 -30.41 -21.82 -0.67
C VAL A 87 -29.47 -20.72 -1.16
N GLY A 88 -28.96 -20.81 -2.38
CA GLY A 88 -28.09 -19.81 -2.97
C GLY A 88 -28.76 -18.46 -3.17
N ILE A 89 -29.98 -18.43 -3.71
CA ILE A 89 -30.77 -17.21 -3.90
C ILE A 89 -31.09 -16.57 -2.54
N SER A 90 -31.53 -17.37 -1.57
CA SER A 90 -31.78 -16.88 -0.20
C SER A 90 -30.50 -16.27 0.40
N GLY A 91 -29.35 -16.93 0.21
CA GLY A 91 -28.05 -16.42 0.65
C GLY A 91 -27.63 -15.12 -0.05
N ILE A 92 -27.88 -14.99 -1.35
CA ILE A 92 -27.62 -13.75 -2.09
C ILE A 92 -28.48 -12.61 -1.55
N LEU A 93 -29.77 -12.82 -1.32
CA LEU A 93 -30.68 -11.79 -0.80
C LEU A 93 -30.26 -11.32 0.60
N ILE A 94 -30.05 -12.27 1.52
CA ILE A 94 -29.62 -11.96 2.89
C ILE A 94 -28.24 -11.32 2.91
N GLY A 95 -27.30 -11.83 2.11
CA GLY A 95 -25.95 -11.32 2.01
C GLY A 95 -25.88 -9.90 1.46
N ASN A 96 -26.65 -9.61 0.40
CA ASN A 96 -26.72 -8.24 -0.14
C ASN A 96 -27.38 -7.27 0.86
N LEU A 97 -28.46 -7.69 1.54
CA LEU A 97 -29.10 -6.86 2.56
C LEU A 97 -28.12 -6.56 3.72
N ALA A 98 -27.45 -7.59 4.22
CA ALA A 98 -26.44 -7.41 5.27
C ALA A 98 -25.26 -6.55 4.80
N GLY A 99 -24.81 -6.73 3.54
CA GLY A 99 -23.78 -5.93 2.92
C GLY A 99 -24.16 -4.45 2.83
N ILE A 100 -25.37 -4.13 2.38
CA ILE A 100 -25.88 -2.76 2.34
C ILE A 100 -25.90 -2.15 3.74
N LEU A 101 -26.43 -2.87 4.75
CA LEU A 101 -26.47 -2.38 6.13
C LEU A 101 -25.06 -2.12 6.71
N LEU A 102 -24.11 -2.96 6.36
CA LEU A 102 -22.71 -2.75 6.76
C LEU A 102 -22.09 -1.56 6.03
N CYS A 103 -22.31 -1.43 4.72
CA CYS A 103 -21.76 -0.33 3.92
C CYS A 103 -22.24 1.03 4.41
N VAL A 104 -23.50 1.17 4.83
CA VAL A 104 -24.05 2.43 5.35
C VAL A 104 -23.25 2.97 6.54
N LYS A 105 -22.69 2.09 7.37
CA LYS A 105 -21.87 2.48 8.53
C LYS A 105 -20.36 2.47 8.23
N LEU A 106 -19.90 1.45 7.50
CA LEU A 106 -18.48 1.24 7.29
C LEU A 106 -17.88 2.22 6.27
N VAL A 107 -18.62 2.56 5.21
CA VAL A 107 -18.09 3.46 4.16
C VAL A 107 -17.88 4.89 4.68
N PRO A 108 -18.83 5.55 5.38
CA PRO A 108 -18.57 6.86 5.97
C PRO A 108 -17.39 6.85 6.96
N TYR A 109 -17.33 5.82 7.81
CA TYR A 109 -16.21 5.67 8.75
C TYR A 109 -14.86 5.54 8.00
N MET A 110 -14.80 4.77 6.92
CA MET A 110 -13.58 4.66 6.10
C MET A 110 -13.22 5.97 5.38
N LEU A 111 -14.21 6.73 4.93
CA LEU A 111 -13.99 8.04 4.30
C LEU A 111 -13.47 9.06 5.32
N GLU A 112 -14.04 9.07 6.52
CA GLU A 112 -13.58 9.92 7.61
C GLU A 112 -12.12 9.60 8.00
N LEU A 113 -11.75 8.31 8.07
CA LEU A 113 -10.38 7.87 8.27
C LEU A 113 -9.41 8.32 7.15
N LEU A 114 -9.90 8.48 5.93
CA LEU A 114 -9.11 9.01 4.80
C LEU A 114 -9.06 10.55 4.77
N GLY A 115 -9.61 11.23 5.78
CA GLY A 115 -9.66 12.68 5.83
C GLY A 115 -10.67 13.30 4.86
N ILE A 116 -11.54 12.49 4.26
CA ILE A 116 -12.59 12.96 3.36
C ILE A 116 -13.81 13.28 4.21
N SER A 117 -14.12 14.59 4.37
CA SER A 117 -15.28 15.01 5.14
C SER A 117 -16.58 14.45 4.55
N ALA A 118 -17.17 13.48 5.24
CA ALA A 118 -18.42 12.83 4.83
C ALA A 118 -19.66 13.74 4.93
N GLY A 119 -19.49 14.97 5.42
CA GLY A 119 -20.60 15.87 5.77
C GLY A 119 -21.60 16.22 4.67
N ASN A 120 -21.25 16.05 3.39
CA ASN A 120 -22.11 16.33 2.24
C ASN A 120 -22.15 15.18 1.22
N MET A 121 -21.62 13.99 1.54
CA MET A 121 -21.69 12.85 0.62
C MET A 121 -22.98 12.06 0.85
N GLU A 122 -23.93 12.22 -0.04
CA GLU A 122 -25.03 11.28 -0.17
C GLU A 122 -24.45 9.95 -0.66
N LEU A 123 -24.55 8.89 0.18
CA LEU A 123 -24.21 7.53 -0.22
C LEU A 123 -25.12 7.09 -1.38
N GLN A 124 -24.67 7.32 -2.61
CA GLN A 124 -25.36 6.85 -3.79
C GLN A 124 -25.07 5.36 -4.00
N PHE A 125 -26.08 4.53 -3.77
CA PHE A 125 -26.02 3.11 -4.10
C PHE A 125 -26.12 2.91 -5.62
N HIS A 126 -24.98 2.70 -6.27
CA HIS A 126 -24.97 2.37 -7.69
C HIS A 126 -25.56 0.96 -7.93
N PRO A 127 -26.65 0.83 -8.70
CA PRO A 127 -27.25 -0.46 -9.02
C PRO A 127 -26.27 -1.46 -9.65
N VAL A 128 -25.27 -0.95 -10.36
CA VAL A 128 -24.22 -1.75 -11.01
C VAL A 128 -23.41 -2.58 -10.00
N ILE A 129 -23.11 -2.04 -8.80
CA ILE A 129 -22.36 -2.75 -7.75
C ILE A 129 -23.23 -3.90 -7.22
N LEU A 130 -24.51 -3.65 -6.97
CA LEU A 130 -25.45 -4.67 -6.51
C LEU A 130 -25.63 -5.79 -7.54
N LEU A 131 -25.85 -5.44 -8.81
CA LEU A 131 -25.96 -6.40 -9.92
C LEU A 131 -24.66 -7.18 -10.10
N GLY A 132 -23.51 -6.52 -9.98
CA GLY A 132 -22.19 -7.14 -10.03
C GLY A 132 -22.00 -8.17 -8.92
N SER A 133 -22.34 -7.85 -7.67
CA SER A 133 -22.25 -8.78 -6.55
C SER A 133 -23.17 -10.00 -6.74
N ILE A 134 -24.40 -9.80 -7.22
CA ILE A 134 -25.35 -10.86 -7.55
C ILE A 134 -24.80 -11.76 -8.67
N ALA A 135 -24.25 -11.16 -9.73
CA ALA A 135 -23.69 -11.89 -10.87
C ALA A 135 -22.47 -12.73 -10.45
N VAL A 136 -21.52 -12.16 -9.71
CA VAL A 136 -20.32 -12.86 -9.23
C VAL A 136 -20.71 -14.00 -8.30
N THR A 137 -21.56 -13.75 -7.31
CA THR A 137 -22.01 -14.79 -6.37
C THR A 137 -22.84 -15.87 -7.07
N GLY A 138 -23.74 -15.47 -7.97
CA GLY A 138 -24.54 -16.39 -8.77
C GLY A 138 -23.67 -17.32 -9.64
N THR A 139 -22.68 -16.76 -10.33
CA THR A 139 -21.73 -17.55 -11.12
C THR A 139 -20.89 -18.49 -10.24
N ALA A 140 -20.46 -18.03 -9.06
CA ALA A 140 -19.74 -18.87 -8.10
C ALA A 140 -20.60 -20.05 -7.62
N ILE A 141 -21.89 -19.85 -7.34
CA ILE A 141 -22.84 -20.91 -6.99
C ILE A 141 -23.02 -21.90 -8.15
N LEU A 142 -23.28 -21.39 -9.36
CA LEU A 142 -23.50 -22.22 -10.54
C LEU A 142 -22.28 -23.08 -10.88
N LEU A 143 -21.09 -22.50 -10.85
CA LEU A 143 -19.83 -23.22 -11.07
C LEU A 143 -19.52 -24.19 -9.92
N GLY A 144 -19.74 -23.73 -8.68
CA GLY A 144 -19.48 -24.52 -7.47
C GLY A 144 -20.34 -25.76 -7.35
N MET A 145 -21.60 -25.73 -7.80
CA MET A 145 -22.50 -26.88 -7.71
C MET A 145 -22.32 -27.91 -8.84
N ARG A 146 -21.75 -27.56 -10.01
CA ARG A 146 -21.66 -28.47 -11.18
C ARG A 146 -21.00 -29.82 -10.84
N LYS A 147 -19.78 -29.81 -10.31
CA LYS A 147 -19.06 -31.04 -9.98
C LYS A 147 -19.70 -31.87 -8.88
N PRO A 148 -20.12 -31.32 -7.72
CA PRO A 148 -20.80 -32.08 -6.68
C PRO A 148 -22.07 -32.75 -7.16
N VAL A 149 -22.91 -32.04 -7.89
CA VAL A 149 -24.18 -32.54 -8.42
C VAL A 149 -23.94 -33.70 -9.42
N GLN A 150 -22.93 -33.56 -10.30
CA GLN A 150 -22.58 -34.64 -11.25
C GLN A 150 -22.06 -35.89 -10.51
N ILE A 151 -21.27 -35.73 -9.47
CA ILE A 151 -20.77 -36.86 -8.67
C ILE A 151 -21.94 -37.60 -8.04
N ALA A 152 -22.89 -36.90 -7.40
CA ALA A 152 -24.05 -37.49 -6.77
C ALA A 152 -24.96 -38.24 -7.78
N ALA A 153 -25.12 -37.69 -8.99
CA ALA A 153 -25.96 -38.29 -10.03
C ALA A 153 -25.34 -39.48 -10.74
N ASN A 154 -24.01 -39.58 -10.75
CA ASN A 154 -23.30 -40.66 -11.43
C ASN A 154 -23.04 -41.90 -10.57
N ILE A 155 -23.21 -41.81 -9.24
CA ILE A 155 -23.09 -42.96 -8.35
C ILE A 155 -24.27 -43.88 -8.53
N THR A 156 -24.03 -45.16 -8.75
CA THR A 156 -25.08 -46.16 -8.86
C THR A 156 -25.75 -46.43 -7.49
N PRO A 157 -27.04 -46.85 -7.45
CA PRO A 157 -27.73 -47.19 -6.18
C PRO A 157 -26.95 -48.18 -5.31
N VAL A 158 -26.34 -49.20 -5.94
CA VAL A 158 -25.55 -50.19 -5.25
C VAL A 158 -24.25 -49.62 -4.69
N GLU A 159 -23.61 -48.72 -5.43
CA GLU A 159 -22.42 -48.02 -4.91
C GLU A 159 -22.80 -47.03 -3.81
N ALA A 160 -23.92 -46.37 -3.90
CA ALA A 160 -24.41 -45.44 -2.91
C ALA A 160 -24.72 -46.12 -1.56
N THR A 161 -25.31 -47.30 -1.57
CA THR A 161 -25.54 -48.09 -0.34
C THR A 161 -24.27 -48.62 0.27
N LYS A 162 -23.27 -48.98 -0.55
CA LYS A 162 -21.92 -49.37 -0.12
C LYS A 162 -20.97 -48.20 0.06
N TYR A 163 -21.40 -46.99 -0.23
CA TYR A 163 -20.55 -45.81 -0.15
C TYR A 163 -20.08 -45.60 1.30
N ARG A 164 -18.88 -46.07 1.56
CA ARG A 164 -18.11 -45.72 2.76
C ARG A 164 -16.96 -44.84 2.27
N GLU A 165 -16.83 -43.65 2.81
CA GLU A 165 -15.63 -42.86 2.57
C GLU A 165 -14.40 -43.70 2.96
N CYS A 166 -13.77 -44.26 1.92
CA CYS A 166 -12.47 -44.94 1.94
C CYS A 166 -12.18 -45.90 3.11
N VAL A 167 -12.32 -47.20 2.86
CA VAL A 167 -11.53 -48.22 3.54
C VAL A 167 -10.14 -48.18 2.90
N PRO A 168 -9.06 -47.90 3.63
CA PRO A 168 -7.74 -48.04 3.06
C PRO A 168 -7.45 -49.51 2.85
N THR A 169 -7.19 -49.93 1.60
CA THR A 169 -6.61 -51.23 1.29
C THR A 169 -5.29 -51.33 2.03
N GLY A 170 -5.24 -52.28 2.98
CA GLY A 170 -4.14 -52.43 3.93
C GLY A 170 -2.83 -52.82 3.25
N LYS A 171 -1.93 -51.85 3.12
CA LYS A 171 -0.49 -52.18 3.07
C LYS A 171 0.03 -52.26 4.49
N SER A 172 0.50 -53.44 4.89
CA SER A 172 1.18 -53.65 6.18
C SER A 172 2.39 -52.71 6.26
N TYR A 173 2.42 -51.85 7.26
CA TYR A 173 3.51 -50.90 7.45
C TYR A 173 4.45 -51.38 8.56
N LYS A 174 5.75 -51.46 8.25
CA LYS A 174 6.82 -51.71 9.22
C LYS A 174 6.77 -50.72 10.38
N LYS A 175 6.86 -51.22 11.61
CA LYS A 175 6.91 -50.40 12.84
C LYS A 175 8.14 -49.49 12.82
N LYS A 176 8.00 -48.21 12.53
CA LYS A 176 9.05 -47.19 12.77
C LYS A 176 8.83 -46.54 14.14
N LYS A 177 9.91 -46.44 14.94
CA LYS A 177 9.91 -45.72 16.24
C LYS A 177 9.62 -44.22 15.98
N GLY A 178 8.71 -43.61 16.71
CA GLY A 178 8.34 -42.18 16.63
C GLY A 178 6.93 -41.93 17.15
N ALA A 179 6.56 -40.66 17.39
CA ALA A 179 5.29 -40.26 17.96
C ALA A 179 4.09 -40.74 17.12
N LEU A 180 3.44 -41.81 17.57
CA LEU A 180 2.32 -42.48 16.86
C LEU A 180 1.25 -41.49 16.40
N PHE A 181 0.85 -40.57 17.25
CA PHE A 181 -0.22 -39.59 16.98
C PHE A 181 0.16 -38.61 15.86
N TRP A 182 1.41 -38.14 15.77
CA TRP A 182 1.86 -37.30 14.68
C TRP A 182 1.83 -38.01 13.32
N ARG A 183 2.21 -39.28 13.28
CA ARG A 183 2.11 -40.09 12.06
C ARG A 183 0.68 -40.36 11.64
N MET A 184 -0.21 -40.60 12.63
CA MET A 184 -1.64 -40.73 12.33
C MET A 184 -2.22 -39.44 11.78
N ALA A 185 -1.87 -38.29 12.36
CA ALA A 185 -2.28 -36.97 11.88
C ALA A 185 -1.77 -36.69 10.45
N LEU A 186 -0.48 -36.97 10.17
CA LEU A 186 0.11 -36.82 8.83
C LEU A 186 -0.53 -37.74 7.78
N LYS A 187 -0.82 -38.99 8.13
CA LYS A 187 -1.52 -39.91 7.20
C LYS A 187 -2.94 -39.41 6.91
N GLN A 188 -3.63 -38.92 7.92
CA GLN A 188 -4.97 -38.38 7.75
C GLN A 188 -4.96 -37.13 6.89
N PHE A 189 -4.00 -36.22 7.11
CA PHE A 189 -3.76 -35.04 6.31
C PHE A 189 -3.50 -35.36 4.83
N GLN A 190 -2.79 -36.45 4.54
CA GLN A 190 -2.46 -36.91 3.18
C GLN A 190 -3.57 -37.73 2.50
N LYS A 191 -4.56 -38.21 3.25
CA LYS A 191 -5.62 -39.09 2.75
C LYS A 191 -6.50 -38.42 1.70
N ASP A 192 -6.94 -37.17 1.98
CA ASP A 192 -7.85 -36.40 1.12
C ASP A 192 -7.14 -35.21 0.49
N LYS A 193 -6.14 -35.47 -0.37
CA LYS A 193 -5.25 -34.43 -0.95
C LYS A 193 -6.03 -33.24 -1.54
N LYS A 194 -7.10 -33.46 -2.30
CA LYS A 194 -7.89 -32.37 -2.91
C LYS A 194 -8.49 -31.45 -1.87
N LYS A 195 -9.08 -32.02 -0.81
CA LYS A 195 -9.68 -31.28 0.28
C LYS A 195 -8.61 -30.51 1.08
N THR A 196 -7.51 -31.17 1.40
CA THR A 196 -6.37 -30.57 2.10
C THR A 196 -5.82 -29.37 1.35
N VAL A 197 -5.61 -29.48 0.02
CA VAL A 197 -5.11 -28.39 -0.82
C VAL A 197 -6.07 -27.21 -0.83
N VAL A 198 -7.38 -27.43 -0.98
CA VAL A 198 -8.37 -26.32 -0.98
C VAL A 198 -8.37 -25.57 0.34
N VAL A 199 -8.29 -26.30 1.47
CA VAL A 199 -8.24 -25.68 2.80
C VAL A 199 -6.96 -24.89 3.00
N LEU A 200 -5.82 -25.49 2.64
CA LEU A 200 -4.51 -24.84 2.75
C LEU A 200 -4.44 -23.56 1.90
N LEU A 201 -4.89 -23.65 0.65
CA LEU A 201 -4.92 -22.48 -0.24
C LEU A 201 -5.82 -21.38 0.31
N SER A 202 -6.99 -21.72 0.84
CA SER A 202 -7.91 -20.70 1.40
C SER A 202 -7.30 -19.98 2.60
N LEU A 203 -6.71 -20.72 3.56
CA LEU A 203 -6.06 -20.13 4.73
C LEU A 203 -4.79 -19.36 4.35
N ALA A 204 -3.95 -19.94 3.50
CA ALA A 204 -2.71 -19.31 3.06
C ALA A 204 -2.97 -18.03 2.27
N THR A 205 -3.98 -18.01 1.38
CA THR A 205 -4.36 -16.81 0.64
C THR A 205 -4.81 -15.70 1.58
N SER A 206 -5.68 -15.99 2.55
CA SER A 206 -6.15 -14.99 3.51
C SER A 206 -5.01 -14.40 4.34
N LEU A 207 -4.09 -15.25 4.82
CA LEU A 207 -2.93 -14.80 5.58
C LEU A 207 -1.91 -14.06 4.70
N SER A 208 -1.75 -14.46 3.42
CA SER A 208 -0.86 -13.78 2.47
C SER A 208 -1.37 -12.41 2.08
N VAL A 209 -2.67 -12.21 1.92
CA VAL A 209 -3.26 -10.88 1.66
C VAL A 209 -3.08 -9.97 2.87
N PHE A 210 -3.30 -10.49 4.09
CA PHE A 210 -3.01 -9.73 5.31
C PHE A 210 -1.53 -9.30 5.35
N TYR A 211 -0.62 -10.23 5.10
CA TYR A 211 0.82 -9.96 5.06
C TYR A 211 1.18 -8.93 3.98
N CYS A 212 0.62 -9.06 2.78
CA CYS A 212 0.84 -8.13 1.68
C CYS A 212 0.38 -6.70 2.03
N LEU A 213 -0.85 -6.55 2.50
CA LEU A 213 -1.40 -5.25 2.87
C LEU A 213 -0.60 -4.60 4.00
N THR A 214 -0.32 -5.34 5.07
CA THR A 214 0.48 -4.80 6.19
C THR A 214 1.90 -4.45 5.79
N THR A 215 2.52 -5.18 4.85
CA THR A 215 3.85 -4.87 4.33
C THR A 215 3.84 -3.59 3.50
N ILE A 216 2.89 -3.43 2.59
CA ILE A 216 2.78 -2.23 1.75
C ILE A 216 2.52 -1.00 2.62
N ILE A 217 1.56 -1.06 3.54
CA ILE A 217 1.22 0.07 4.41
C ILE A 217 2.39 0.44 5.32
N SER A 218 3.04 -0.54 5.96
CA SER A 218 4.18 -0.28 6.84
C SER A 218 5.43 0.19 6.10
N SER A 219 5.55 -0.09 4.80
CA SER A 219 6.66 0.39 3.98
C SER A 219 6.54 1.89 3.62
N GLN A 220 5.34 2.42 3.65
CA GLN A 220 5.09 3.86 3.45
C GLN A 220 5.16 4.66 4.75
N GLY A 221 5.78 4.11 5.79
CA GLY A 221 5.91 4.70 7.12
C GLY A 221 6.82 5.91 7.19
N GLU A 222 6.48 6.81 8.11
CA GLU A 222 7.21 8.03 8.43
C GLU A 222 8.75 7.83 8.53
N ARG A 223 9.17 6.77 9.26
CA ARG A 223 10.60 6.44 9.44
C ARG A 223 11.31 6.01 8.17
N THR A 224 10.55 5.71 7.12
CA THR A 224 11.07 5.21 5.85
C THR A 224 11.01 6.29 4.78
N VAL A 225 10.04 7.19 4.85
CA VAL A 225 9.81 8.25 3.86
C VAL A 225 10.60 9.51 4.22
N MET A 226 10.58 9.90 5.49
CA MET A 226 11.19 11.14 5.97
C MET A 226 12.69 11.30 5.69
N PRO A 227 13.56 10.28 5.96
CA PRO A 227 14.99 10.45 5.74
C PRO A 227 15.40 10.68 4.28
N ASN A 228 14.52 10.34 3.34
CA ASN A 228 14.81 10.48 1.91
C ASN A 228 14.37 11.84 1.34
N TYR A 229 13.52 12.58 2.06
CA TYR A 229 12.98 13.86 1.58
C TYR A 229 13.50 15.08 2.37
N TRP A 230 14.04 14.87 3.57
CA TRP A 230 14.32 15.95 4.51
C TRP A 230 15.69 15.79 5.13
N ASN A 231 16.54 16.73 4.82
CA ASN A 231 17.91 16.76 5.35
C ASN A 231 18.05 17.57 6.63
N ALA A 232 16.98 18.23 7.09
CA ALA A 232 16.93 19.02 8.31
C ALA A 232 15.71 18.67 9.16
N ASP A 233 15.77 18.91 10.47
CA ASP A 233 14.62 18.70 11.37
C ASP A 233 13.55 19.79 11.20
N PHE A 234 13.98 21.02 10.85
CA PHE A 234 13.11 22.17 10.63
C PHE A 234 13.70 23.09 9.57
N ILE A 235 12.88 23.56 8.64
CA ILE A 235 13.30 24.48 7.58
C ILE A 235 12.42 25.71 7.61
N VAL A 236 13.04 26.88 7.60
CA VAL A 236 12.41 28.16 7.42
C VAL A 236 12.76 28.68 6.03
N GLN A 237 11.77 28.93 5.21
CA GLN A 237 11.94 29.42 3.85
C GLN A 237 11.34 30.82 3.70
N ASN A 238 12.06 31.69 3.06
CA ASN A 238 11.55 32.97 2.63
C ASN A 238 10.61 32.79 1.43
N GLN A 239 9.31 32.89 1.66
CA GLN A 239 8.29 32.66 0.64
C GLN A 239 8.29 33.71 -0.47
N THR A 240 8.85 34.90 -0.22
CA THR A 240 8.92 35.97 -1.21
C THR A 240 9.88 35.65 -2.37
N GLN A 241 10.74 34.64 -2.23
CA GLN A 241 11.59 34.13 -3.33
C GLN A 241 10.80 33.39 -4.41
N VAL A 242 9.56 32.97 -4.13
CA VAL A 242 8.72 32.14 -5.01
C VAL A 242 7.72 33.00 -5.79
N THR A 243 7.98 34.29 -5.93
CA THR A 243 7.11 35.21 -6.65
C THR A 243 7.62 35.46 -8.07
N GLU A 244 6.72 35.77 -9.00
CA GLU A 244 7.09 36.13 -10.38
C GLU A 244 7.68 37.55 -10.47
N ASP A 245 7.45 38.41 -9.47
CA ASP A 245 7.94 39.78 -9.42
C ASP A 245 9.16 39.90 -8.50
N ILE A 246 10.31 40.20 -9.07
CA ILE A 246 11.56 40.45 -8.34
C ILE A 246 11.44 41.55 -7.30
N ALA A 247 10.58 42.56 -7.55
CA ALA A 247 10.37 43.65 -6.62
C ALA A 247 9.66 43.21 -5.33
N SER A 248 9.07 42.03 -5.32
CA SER A 248 8.41 41.45 -4.15
C SER A 248 9.37 40.63 -3.28
N LEU A 249 10.61 40.36 -3.70
CA LEU A 249 11.61 39.74 -2.88
C LEU A 249 11.95 40.63 -1.69
N GLN A 250 11.64 40.15 -0.49
CA GLN A 250 11.92 40.84 0.77
C GLN A 250 12.93 40.08 1.59
N PRO A 251 13.76 40.72 2.42
CA PRO A 251 14.63 40.07 3.38
C PRO A 251 13.81 39.55 4.58
N ALA A 252 12.88 38.65 4.34
CA ALA A 252 11.94 38.17 5.35
C ALA A 252 12.59 37.37 6.49
N ILE A 253 13.78 36.81 6.26
CA ILE A 253 14.63 36.22 7.30
C ILE A 253 15.71 37.23 7.64
N GLU A 254 15.57 37.88 8.79
CA GLU A 254 16.53 38.89 9.26
C GLU A 254 17.72 38.28 10.01
N ASP A 255 18.83 38.97 10.05
CA ASP A 255 20.00 38.57 10.86
C ASP A 255 19.66 38.44 12.35
N SER A 256 18.75 39.26 12.86
CA SER A 256 18.20 39.17 14.22
C SER A 256 17.57 37.80 14.52
N PHE A 257 16.86 37.25 13.56
CA PHE A 257 16.27 35.90 13.66
C PHE A 257 17.36 34.82 13.78
N ILE A 258 18.41 34.92 12.99
CA ILE A 258 19.53 33.99 13.02
C ILE A 258 20.29 34.08 14.37
N GLU A 259 20.45 35.31 14.90
CA GLU A 259 21.09 35.49 16.22
C GLU A 259 20.27 34.90 17.37
N GLU A 260 18.95 34.97 17.31
CA GLU A 260 18.08 34.34 18.30
C GLU A 260 18.12 32.81 18.20
N LEU A 261 18.15 32.25 16.98
CA LEU A 261 18.36 30.81 16.79
C LEU A 261 19.69 30.34 17.41
N ARG A 262 20.75 31.09 17.24
CA ARG A 262 22.09 30.75 17.82
C ARG A 262 22.09 30.69 19.35
N LYS A 263 21.17 31.38 20.00
CA LYS A 263 21.06 31.40 21.47
C LYS A 263 20.20 30.27 22.03
N MET A 264 19.47 29.54 21.15
CA MET A 264 18.57 28.49 21.59
C MET A 264 19.33 27.20 21.93
N ASP A 265 19.13 26.69 23.15
CA ASP A 265 19.60 25.37 23.53
C ASP A 265 18.81 24.27 22.82
N GLY A 266 19.49 23.26 22.30
CA GLY A 266 18.91 22.13 21.60
C GLY A 266 19.06 22.18 20.08
N ILE A 267 19.58 23.27 19.52
CA ILE A 267 20.00 23.37 18.12
C ILE A 267 21.45 22.85 18.04
N LYS A 268 21.62 21.83 17.20
CA LYS A 268 22.94 21.23 16.96
C LYS A 268 23.75 22.07 15.98
N ASP A 269 23.18 22.35 14.84
CA ASP A 269 23.72 23.19 13.77
C ASP A 269 22.59 23.71 12.89
N PHE A 270 22.90 24.66 12.03
CA PHE A 270 21.98 25.11 10.99
C PHE A 270 22.74 25.64 9.77
N HIS A 271 22.16 25.43 8.60
CA HIS A 271 22.70 25.87 7.32
C HIS A 271 21.86 27.01 6.78
N ILE A 272 22.54 28.07 6.33
CA ILE A 272 21.93 29.26 5.75
C ILE A 272 22.24 29.27 4.26
N VAL A 273 21.21 29.36 3.45
CA VAL A 273 21.34 29.58 2.01
C VAL A 273 21.01 31.04 1.72
N GLU A 274 22.02 31.78 1.31
CA GLU A 274 21.94 33.16 0.87
C GLU A 274 21.81 33.22 -0.66
N GLY A 275 21.11 34.21 -1.20
CA GLY A 275 21.00 34.35 -2.63
C GLY A 275 20.77 35.77 -3.09
N VAL A 276 20.95 35.96 -4.38
CA VAL A 276 20.69 37.21 -5.06
C VAL A 276 19.91 36.97 -6.34
N PRO A 277 18.89 37.78 -6.63
CA PRO A 277 18.15 37.69 -7.86
C PRO A 277 19.00 38.22 -9.02
N VAL A 278 18.95 37.50 -10.16
CA VAL A 278 19.69 37.88 -11.36
C VAL A 278 18.80 37.74 -12.58
N SER A 279 19.06 38.55 -13.60
CA SER A 279 18.42 38.37 -14.90
C SER A 279 19.41 37.85 -15.93
N PHE A 280 18.94 37.00 -16.83
CA PHE A 280 19.73 36.39 -17.87
C PHE A 280 19.39 37.03 -19.22
N PRO A 281 20.31 37.81 -19.84
CA PRO A 281 20.11 38.30 -21.20
C PRO A 281 19.90 37.14 -22.18
N TYR A 282 19.00 37.31 -23.14
CA TYR A 282 18.73 36.29 -24.12
C TYR A 282 19.97 36.03 -25.02
N VAL A 283 20.39 34.79 -25.04
CA VAL A 283 21.46 34.29 -25.93
C VAL A 283 20.91 33.13 -26.75
N SER A 284 20.82 33.27 -28.05
CA SER A 284 20.33 32.20 -28.94
C SER A 284 21.24 30.96 -28.84
N ASN A 285 20.64 29.80 -28.72
CA ASN A 285 21.31 28.52 -28.44
C ASN A 285 22.17 28.52 -27.16
N GLY A 286 21.89 29.45 -26.24
CA GLY A 286 22.51 29.50 -24.93
C GLY A 286 21.56 29.02 -23.82
N PHE A 287 22.05 29.02 -22.58
CA PHE A 287 21.26 28.60 -21.41
C PHE A 287 19.92 29.36 -21.29
N SER A 288 19.91 30.66 -21.56
CA SER A 288 18.69 31.48 -21.48
C SER A 288 17.64 31.11 -22.54
N ASP A 289 18.08 30.65 -23.72
CA ASP A 289 17.18 30.14 -24.76
C ASP A 289 16.56 28.80 -24.34
N LEU A 290 17.36 27.91 -23.81
CA LEU A 290 16.88 26.65 -23.26
C LEU A 290 15.88 26.87 -22.13
N TRP A 291 16.22 27.74 -21.18
CA TRP A 291 15.38 28.01 -20.01
C TRP A 291 14.03 28.61 -20.41
N ILE A 292 14.00 29.63 -21.30
CA ILE A 292 12.74 30.24 -21.71
C ILE A 292 11.89 29.29 -22.57
N THR A 293 12.52 28.44 -23.37
CA THR A 293 11.81 27.40 -24.14
C THR A 293 11.11 26.42 -23.23
N ASN A 294 11.78 25.94 -22.19
CA ASN A 294 11.19 25.06 -21.19
C ASN A 294 10.09 25.75 -20.37
N TYR A 295 10.24 27.03 -20.08
CA TYR A 295 9.18 27.82 -19.42
C TYR A 295 7.92 27.89 -20.29
N ILE A 296 8.08 28.16 -21.59
CA ILE A 296 6.98 28.21 -22.57
C ILE A 296 6.27 26.86 -22.67
N GLU A 297 7.02 25.76 -22.72
CA GLU A 297 6.45 24.41 -22.79
C GLU A 297 5.59 24.06 -21.56
N ARG A 298 5.96 24.57 -20.39
CA ARG A 298 5.22 24.37 -19.13
C ARG A 298 4.04 25.31 -18.97
N THR A 299 3.96 26.38 -19.79
CA THR A 299 2.88 27.37 -19.77
C THR A 299 2.12 27.41 -21.10
N PRO A 300 1.48 26.31 -21.53
CA PRO A 300 0.91 26.17 -22.89
C PRO A 300 -0.30 27.06 -23.17
N TYR A 301 -0.76 27.81 -22.20
CA TYR A 301 -1.87 28.77 -22.28
C TYR A 301 -1.42 30.19 -22.62
N ILE A 302 -0.12 30.46 -22.66
CA ILE A 302 0.46 31.74 -23.08
C ILE A 302 1.04 31.60 -24.48
N SER A 303 0.95 32.64 -25.29
CA SER A 303 1.54 32.66 -26.63
C SER A 303 3.07 32.57 -26.54
N ALA A 304 3.65 31.50 -27.08
CA ALA A 304 5.10 31.31 -27.10
C ALA A 304 5.85 32.50 -27.75
N GLU A 305 5.28 33.07 -28.82
CA GLU A 305 5.88 34.19 -29.53
C GLU A 305 5.86 35.49 -28.67
N GLU A 306 4.78 35.70 -27.90
CA GLU A 306 4.65 36.85 -27.00
C GLU A 306 5.65 36.74 -25.84
N VAL A 307 5.73 35.59 -25.19
CA VAL A 307 6.67 35.36 -24.07
C VAL A 307 8.11 35.54 -24.54
N LEU A 308 8.49 34.97 -25.67
CA LEU A 308 9.85 35.07 -26.21
C LEU A 308 10.18 36.52 -26.62
N ALA A 309 9.20 37.25 -27.17
CA ALA A 309 9.37 38.67 -27.53
C ALA A 309 9.55 39.55 -26.29
N ASP A 310 8.74 39.30 -25.25
CA ASP A 310 8.86 40.03 -23.98
C ASP A 310 10.16 39.70 -23.27
N TYR A 311 10.55 38.43 -23.21
CA TYR A 311 11.83 38.04 -22.61
C TYR A 311 13.04 38.74 -23.29
N LYS A 312 13.03 38.82 -24.61
CA LYS A 312 14.09 39.53 -25.36
C LYS A 312 14.12 41.01 -25.10
N ALA A 313 12.95 41.62 -24.93
CA ALA A 313 12.83 43.06 -24.68
C ALA A 313 13.08 43.42 -23.21
N ASN A 314 12.61 42.58 -22.28
CA ASN A 314 12.57 42.84 -20.84
C ASN A 314 13.06 41.62 -20.03
N PRO A 315 14.33 41.23 -20.13
CA PRO A 315 14.83 40.04 -19.44
C PRO A 315 14.71 40.14 -17.90
N SER A 316 14.56 41.34 -17.34
CA SER A 316 14.34 41.56 -15.91
C SER A 316 12.97 41.08 -15.40
N ASN A 317 11.98 40.90 -16.31
CA ASN A 317 10.70 40.29 -15.92
C ASN A 317 10.81 38.80 -15.67
N TYR A 318 11.89 38.19 -16.09
CA TYR A 318 12.15 36.74 -16.02
C TYR A 318 13.46 36.51 -15.26
N TYR A 319 13.42 36.68 -13.97
CA TYR A 319 14.60 36.54 -13.16
C TYR A 319 14.88 35.09 -12.74
N GLY A 320 16.13 34.81 -12.44
CA GLY A 320 16.59 33.61 -11.78
C GLY A 320 17.28 33.97 -10.46
N MET A 321 17.81 32.96 -9.81
CA MET A 321 18.45 33.10 -8.52
C MET A 321 19.87 32.53 -8.54
N LEU A 322 20.85 33.30 -8.09
CA LEU A 322 22.13 32.74 -7.65
C LEU A 322 21.97 32.36 -6.19
N LYS A 323 22.20 31.09 -5.84
CA LYS A 323 22.20 30.58 -4.49
C LYS A 323 23.60 30.22 -4.03
N GLY A 324 24.02 30.83 -2.93
CA GLY A 324 25.29 30.51 -2.27
C GLY A 324 25.15 29.28 -1.41
N ILE A 325 25.90 28.25 -1.71
CA ILE A 325 25.96 27.02 -0.92
C ILE A 325 27.32 26.90 -0.23
N ASP A 326 27.33 26.29 0.95
CA ASP A 326 28.54 26.00 1.70
C ASP A 326 29.28 24.75 1.20
N GLU A 327 30.39 24.42 1.86
CA GLU A 327 31.18 23.25 1.47
C GLU A 327 30.45 21.92 1.68
N GLU A 328 29.61 21.82 2.69
CA GLU A 328 28.87 20.60 3.01
C GLU A 328 27.79 20.32 1.95
N GLU A 329 27.00 21.33 1.59
CA GLU A 329 26.02 21.25 0.50
C GLU A 329 26.71 20.95 -0.83
N PHE A 330 27.84 21.60 -1.12
CA PHE A 330 28.60 21.31 -2.33
C PHE A 330 29.07 19.86 -2.38
N ASP A 331 29.65 19.34 -1.30
CA ASP A 331 30.12 17.95 -1.25
C ASP A 331 28.97 16.96 -1.43
N TYR A 332 27.80 17.25 -0.87
CA TYR A 332 26.60 16.45 -1.09
C TYR A 332 26.14 16.47 -2.55
N VAL A 333 25.93 17.65 -3.13
CA VAL A 333 25.51 17.80 -4.52
C VAL A 333 26.51 17.15 -5.46
N ASN A 334 27.81 17.38 -5.23
CA ASN A 334 28.90 16.89 -6.09
C ASN A 334 29.01 15.35 -6.12
N GLN A 335 28.61 14.65 -5.03
CA GLN A 335 28.55 13.19 -4.99
C GLN A 335 27.41 12.62 -5.86
N LEU A 336 26.39 13.41 -6.12
CA LEU A 336 25.21 12.99 -6.90
C LEU A 336 25.35 13.34 -8.39
N LEU A 337 26.37 14.13 -8.76
CA LEU A 337 26.59 14.50 -10.17
C LEU A 337 27.18 13.33 -10.96
N ASP A 338 26.73 13.14 -12.18
CA ASP A 338 27.30 12.17 -13.14
C ASP A 338 28.80 12.41 -13.39
N SER A 339 29.20 13.68 -13.36
CA SER A 339 30.60 14.10 -13.50
C SER A 339 30.96 15.06 -12.37
N PRO A 340 31.67 14.61 -11.33
CA PRO A 340 32.06 15.47 -10.21
C PRO A 340 32.86 16.70 -10.64
N VAL A 341 32.57 17.82 -9.99
CA VAL A 341 33.16 19.14 -10.27
C VAL A 341 34.33 19.39 -9.32
N ASN A 342 35.33 20.12 -9.80
CA ASN A 342 36.46 20.50 -8.96
C ASN A 342 36.03 21.51 -7.88
N LYS A 343 36.24 21.17 -6.60
CA LYS A 343 35.87 22.00 -5.44
C LYS A 343 36.54 23.35 -5.43
N GLN A 344 37.85 23.43 -5.81
CA GLN A 344 38.58 24.69 -5.84
C GLN A 344 38.00 25.66 -6.89
N ASP A 345 37.65 25.17 -8.07
CA ASP A 345 37.05 26.01 -9.12
C ASP A 345 35.69 26.53 -8.70
N PHE A 346 34.87 25.67 -8.05
CA PHE A 346 33.56 26.06 -7.53
C PHE A 346 33.69 27.11 -6.41
N MET A 347 34.50 26.85 -5.41
CA MET A 347 34.70 27.78 -4.29
C MET A 347 35.31 29.11 -4.72
N SER A 348 36.08 29.13 -5.83
CA SER A 348 36.64 30.38 -6.37
C SER A 348 35.61 31.23 -7.15
N GLY A 349 34.38 30.76 -7.32
CA GLY A 349 33.32 31.47 -8.08
C GLY A 349 33.49 31.46 -9.59
N LYS A 350 34.38 30.63 -10.15
CA LYS A 350 34.60 30.54 -11.61
C LYS A 350 33.52 29.77 -12.32
N ILE A 351 32.87 28.84 -11.63
CA ILE A 351 31.91 27.89 -12.18
C ILE A 351 30.67 27.81 -11.31
N CYS A 352 29.55 27.43 -11.93
CA CYS A 352 28.31 27.15 -11.25
C CYS A 352 27.79 25.74 -11.57
N ILE A 353 26.88 25.27 -10.73
CA ILE A 353 26.06 24.09 -10.96
C ILE A 353 24.63 24.60 -11.20
N VAL A 354 24.04 24.25 -12.33
CA VAL A 354 22.64 24.58 -12.60
C VAL A 354 21.74 23.64 -11.82
N GLN A 355 20.85 24.19 -11.02
CA GLN A 355 19.78 23.43 -10.38
C GLN A 355 18.57 23.40 -11.31
N TYR A 356 18.16 22.24 -11.78
CA TYR A 356 17.15 22.12 -12.80
C TYR A 356 16.13 20.99 -12.50
N GLU A 357 14.87 21.31 -12.63
CA GLU A 357 13.76 20.36 -12.39
C GLU A 357 13.04 19.94 -13.68
N GLY A 358 13.67 20.08 -14.80
CA GLY A 358 13.08 19.77 -16.12
C GLY A 358 13.51 18.45 -16.73
N SER A 359 13.34 18.37 -18.04
CA SER A 359 13.97 17.38 -18.88
C SER A 359 15.50 17.55 -18.83
N GLU A 360 16.25 16.49 -19.14
CA GLU A 360 17.72 16.54 -19.16
C GLU A 360 18.25 17.76 -19.93
N ILE A 361 19.19 18.49 -19.31
CA ILE A 361 19.92 19.55 -20.00
C ILE A 361 20.94 18.88 -20.90
N PRO A 362 20.92 19.15 -22.24
CA PRO A 362 21.88 18.57 -23.16
C PRO A 362 23.34 18.91 -22.80
N GLU A 363 24.26 17.98 -23.00
CA GLU A 363 25.69 18.16 -22.70
C GLU A 363 26.31 19.38 -23.39
N GLU A 364 25.76 19.82 -24.53
CA GLU A 364 26.22 20.99 -25.29
C GLU A 364 26.16 22.30 -24.50
N TYR A 365 25.32 22.38 -23.44
CA TYR A 365 25.24 23.54 -22.54
C TYR A 365 26.31 23.53 -21.46
N LEU A 366 26.96 22.38 -21.22
CA LEU A 366 28.05 22.30 -20.27
C LEU A 366 29.28 23.03 -20.81
N ASN A 367 29.98 23.72 -19.92
CA ASN A 367 31.14 24.59 -20.23
C ASN A 367 30.83 25.87 -21.03
N GLN A 368 29.55 26.20 -21.22
CA GLN A 368 29.18 27.51 -21.75
C GLN A 368 29.28 28.58 -20.64
N GLN A 369 29.63 29.80 -21.05
CA GLN A 369 29.53 30.98 -20.20
C GLN A 369 28.11 31.51 -20.24
N ILE A 370 27.54 31.73 -19.07
CA ILE A 370 26.20 32.36 -18.89
C ILE A 370 26.43 33.80 -18.54
N PRO A 371 26.03 34.76 -19.38
CA PRO A 371 25.93 36.15 -18.99
C PRO A 371 24.74 36.35 -18.06
N PHE A 372 24.93 37.07 -16.98
CA PHE A 372 23.86 37.49 -16.08
C PHE A 372 24.05 38.94 -15.65
N ILE A 373 22.96 39.58 -15.25
CA ILE A 373 22.94 40.96 -14.77
C ILE A 373 22.51 40.95 -13.31
N PHE A 374 23.33 41.57 -12.45
CA PHE A 374 23.03 41.84 -11.07
C PHE A 374 23.26 43.34 -10.77
N GLU A 375 22.28 44.02 -10.15
CA GLU A 375 22.33 45.48 -9.87
C GLU A 375 22.79 46.31 -11.08
N ASN A 376 22.25 46.01 -12.27
CA ASN A 376 22.60 46.63 -13.55
C ASN A 376 24.08 46.46 -13.98
N GLN A 377 24.83 45.58 -13.36
CA GLN A 377 26.19 45.23 -13.75
C GLN A 377 26.21 43.86 -14.45
N PRO A 378 26.92 43.72 -15.58
CA PRO A 378 27.05 42.47 -16.29
C PRO A 378 28.13 41.58 -15.66
N TYR A 379 27.84 40.31 -15.51
CA TYR A 379 28.73 39.28 -15.05
C TYR A 379 28.63 38.05 -15.95
N GLU A 380 29.60 37.16 -15.84
CA GLU A 380 29.61 35.90 -16.56
C GLU A 380 30.07 34.77 -15.61
N ILE A 381 29.46 33.59 -15.73
CA ILE A 381 29.84 32.40 -14.99
C ILE A 381 29.75 31.17 -15.89
N THR A 382 30.62 30.17 -15.68
CA THR A 382 30.65 28.96 -16.51
C THR A 382 29.80 27.85 -15.92
N ILE A 383 28.87 27.27 -16.69
CA ILE A 383 28.15 26.05 -16.29
C ILE A 383 29.12 24.87 -16.30
N ARG A 384 29.23 24.17 -15.20
CA ARG A 384 30.08 22.98 -15.13
C ARG A 384 29.30 21.68 -14.97
N ALA A 385 28.17 21.72 -14.31
CA ALA A 385 27.32 20.57 -14.08
C ALA A 385 25.86 20.99 -13.91
N VAL A 386 24.98 20.00 -13.95
CA VAL A 386 23.54 20.14 -13.67
C VAL A 386 23.20 19.22 -12.51
N SER A 387 22.51 19.75 -11.52
CA SER A 387 21.94 18.96 -10.41
C SER A 387 20.42 18.93 -10.52
N TYR A 388 19.86 17.75 -10.41
CA TYR A 388 18.41 17.52 -10.33
C TYR A 388 17.94 17.38 -8.88
N GLU A 389 18.88 17.34 -7.96
CA GLU A 389 18.62 17.17 -6.52
C GLU A 389 18.84 18.48 -5.75
N THR A 390 18.09 18.62 -4.67
CA THR A 390 18.22 19.70 -3.72
C THR A 390 18.55 19.16 -2.34
N HIS A 391 19.39 19.86 -1.57
CA HIS A 391 19.65 19.53 -0.19
C HIS A 391 19.17 20.66 0.72
N TYR A 392 20.06 21.60 1.10
CA TYR A 392 19.65 22.80 1.86
C TYR A 392 19.21 23.96 0.97
N SER A 393 19.61 23.95 -0.30
CA SER A 393 19.35 25.05 -1.25
C SER A 393 17.86 25.23 -1.58
N GLY A 394 17.03 24.20 -1.36
CA GLY A 394 15.60 24.26 -1.66
C GLY A 394 15.29 24.49 -3.13
N ARG A 395 14.00 24.65 -3.46
CA ARG A 395 13.51 24.84 -4.83
C ARG A 395 13.10 26.28 -5.11
N ASN A 396 13.18 26.69 -6.39
CA ASN A 396 12.72 27.99 -6.86
C ASN A 396 11.87 27.87 -8.12
N ILE A 397 11.11 28.92 -8.44
CA ILE A 397 10.31 28.98 -9.67
C ILE A 397 11.19 29.32 -10.90
N GLY A 398 12.26 30.10 -10.73
CA GLY A 398 13.13 30.54 -11.82
C GLY A 398 14.37 29.68 -12.04
N ALA A 399 15.18 30.07 -13.04
CA ALA A 399 16.50 29.47 -13.24
C ALA A 399 17.36 29.66 -11.99
N THR A 400 17.90 28.58 -11.47
CA THR A 400 18.72 28.58 -10.26
C THR A 400 20.13 28.12 -10.59
N LEU A 401 21.11 28.96 -10.22
CA LEU A 401 22.53 28.64 -10.32
C LEU A 401 23.10 28.52 -8.90
N LEU A 402 23.62 27.35 -8.57
CA LEU A 402 24.36 27.13 -7.33
C LEU A 402 25.80 27.64 -7.50
N VAL A 403 26.23 28.47 -6.61
CA VAL A 403 27.57 29.05 -6.55
C VAL A 403 28.11 28.97 -5.13
N SER A 404 29.36 29.27 -4.90
CA SER A 404 29.89 29.30 -3.52
C SER A 404 29.31 30.49 -2.75
N GLN A 405 29.14 30.31 -1.44
CA GLN A 405 28.70 31.38 -0.54
C GLN A 405 29.64 32.57 -0.59
N ASP A 406 30.96 32.34 -0.71
CA ASP A 406 31.96 33.40 -0.84
C ASP A 406 31.78 34.21 -2.13
N TYR A 407 31.34 33.58 -3.20
CA TYR A 407 31.04 34.30 -4.45
C TYR A 407 29.85 35.24 -4.27
N ILE A 408 28.77 34.81 -3.60
CA ILE A 408 27.64 35.69 -3.28
C ILE A 408 28.10 36.90 -2.46
N LYS A 409 28.90 36.66 -1.42
CA LYS A 409 29.46 37.74 -0.57
C LYS A 409 30.42 38.67 -1.31
N SER A 410 31.01 38.22 -2.42
CA SER A 410 31.80 39.09 -3.29
C SER A 410 30.97 40.00 -4.18
N LEU A 411 29.72 39.59 -4.49
CA LEU A 411 28.78 40.38 -5.30
C LEU A 411 28.09 41.46 -4.46
N THR A 412 27.67 41.12 -3.25
CA THR A 412 26.98 42.05 -2.35
C THR A 412 27.30 41.82 -0.89
N SER A 413 27.27 42.89 -0.12
CA SER A 413 27.43 42.84 1.36
C SER A 413 26.13 42.48 2.09
N GLN A 414 24.98 42.47 1.40
CA GLN A 414 23.67 42.23 1.98
C GLN A 414 22.89 41.23 1.10
N PRO A 415 23.32 39.97 1.03
CA PRO A 415 22.55 38.94 0.32
C PRO A 415 21.24 38.67 1.08
N THR A 416 20.21 38.26 0.34
CA THR A 416 18.94 37.85 0.97
C THR A 416 19.09 36.43 1.48
N ILE A 417 18.73 36.18 2.75
CA ILE A 417 18.60 34.84 3.29
C ILE A 417 17.35 34.19 2.70
N LEU A 418 17.54 33.11 1.98
CA LEU A 418 16.48 32.37 1.29
C LEU A 418 15.92 31.25 2.13
N ASN A 419 16.81 30.43 2.71
CA ASN A 419 16.45 29.28 3.51
C ASN A 419 17.36 29.16 4.73
N VAL A 420 16.79 28.65 5.82
CA VAL A 420 17.53 28.23 7.03
C VAL A 420 17.09 26.82 7.37
N SER A 421 18.01 25.88 7.28
CA SER A 421 17.81 24.47 7.61
C SER A 421 18.42 24.18 8.97
N ILE A 422 17.61 23.73 9.93
CA ILE A 422 17.96 23.59 11.34
C ILE A 422 18.01 22.13 11.72
N HIS A 423 19.09 21.71 12.37
CA HIS A 423 19.26 20.39 12.96
C HIS A 423 19.16 20.45 14.48
N TYR A 424 18.45 19.51 15.07
CA TYR A 424 18.27 19.39 16.52
C TYR A 424 19.26 18.40 17.14
N ASP A 425 19.66 18.66 18.37
CA ASP A 425 20.40 17.67 19.17
C ASP A 425 19.59 16.41 19.38
N LYS A 426 18.29 16.58 19.57
CA LYS A 426 17.33 15.49 19.76
C LYS A 426 16.30 15.52 18.66
N LYS A 427 16.27 14.47 17.84
CA LYS A 427 15.25 14.34 16.78
C LYS A 427 13.82 14.45 17.33
N TYR A 428 12.98 15.19 16.59
CA TYR A 428 11.57 15.40 16.93
C TYR A 428 11.35 16.12 18.28
N ASP A 429 12.12 17.18 18.56
CA ASP A 429 11.98 17.98 19.77
C ASP A 429 10.83 18.97 19.64
N GLU A 430 9.62 18.55 20.05
CA GLU A 430 8.41 19.38 20.04
C GLU A 430 8.55 20.67 20.87
N VAL A 431 9.35 20.65 21.94
CA VAL A 431 9.50 21.81 22.81
C VAL A 431 10.35 22.89 22.15
N LEU A 432 11.43 22.47 21.48
CA LEU A 432 12.28 23.36 20.71
C LEU A 432 11.52 23.95 19.52
N GLU A 433 10.76 23.11 18.82
CA GLU A 433 9.95 23.51 17.68
C GLU A 433 8.93 24.59 18.03
N LYS A 434 8.24 24.44 19.16
CA LYS A 434 7.32 25.47 19.65
C LYS A 434 8.02 26.78 19.96
N LYS A 435 9.27 26.76 20.43
CA LYS A 435 10.05 27.98 20.66
C LYS A 435 10.41 28.66 19.33
N ILE A 436 10.82 27.89 18.33
CA ILE A 436 11.12 28.40 16.99
C ILE A 436 9.84 28.98 16.35
N ALA A 437 8.71 28.27 16.48
CA ALA A 437 7.42 28.78 15.99
C ALA A 437 7.05 30.13 16.62
N VAL A 438 7.21 30.29 17.93
CA VAL A 438 6.99 31.58 18.61
C VAL A 438 7.93 32.66 18.08
N LEU A 439 9.18 32.32 17.77
CA LEU A 439 10.12 33.28 17.18
C LEU A 439 9.67 33.73 15.80
N ILE A 440 9.14 32.80 14.98
CA ILE A 440 8.59 33.09 13.66
C ILE A 440 7.32 33.94 13.76
N ASP A 441 6.40 33.59 14.64
CA ASP A 441 5.15 34.34 14.86
C ASP A 441 5.40 35.80 15.31
N ASN A 442 6.50 36.05 16.02
CA ASN A 442 6.92 37.37 16.46
C ASN A 442 7.68 38.16 15.38
N SER A 443 8.05 37.53 14.27
CA SER A 443 8.69 38.22 13.14
C SER A 443 7.71 39.16 12.44
N PRO A 444 8.15 40.36 12.05
CA PRO A 444 7.32 41.26 11.24
C PRO A 444 6.96 40.67 9.88
N TYR A 445 7.70 39.67 9.42
CA TYR A 445 7.51 38.98 8.14
C TYR A 445 6.93 37.55 8.31
N SER A 446 6.25 37.25 9.41
CA SER A 446 5.72 35.92 9.69
C SER A 446 4.86 35.33 8.57
N ASN A 447 4.10 36.18 7.85
CA ASN A 447 3.29 35.79 6.70
C ASN A 447 4.11 35.47 5.43
N ASP A 448 5.34 35.93 5.36
CA ASP A 448 6.26 35.75 4.24
C ASP A 448 7.23 34.58 4.47
N LEU A 449 7.12 33.90 5.62
CA LEU A 449 7.91 32.74 5.97
C LEU A 449 7.08 31.46 5.78
N HIS A 450 7.64 30.52 5.05
CA HIS A 450 7.12 29.16 4.97
C HIS A 450 7.95 28.25 5.87
N VAL A 451 7.25 27.42 6.62
CA VAL A 451 7.86 26.52 7.58
C VAL A 451 7.60 25.08 7.20
N GLU A 452 8.65 24.31 7.21
CA GLU A 452 8.54 22.86 7.05
C GLU A 452 9.14 22.15 8.25
N SER A 453 8.32 21.42 8.97
CA SER A 453 8.68 20.68 10.16
C SER A 453 8.69 19.19 9.90
N GLN A 454 9.81 18.54 10.22
CA GLN A 454 9.90 17.09 10.16
C GLN A 454 8.98 16.43 11.21
N TYR A 455 8.79 17.07 12.37
CA TYR A 455 7.88 16.58 13.41
C TYR A 455 6.42 16.64 12.99
N GLU A 456 5.95 17.77 12.44
CA GLU A 456 4.58 17.91 11.99
C GLU A 456 4.27 17.00 10.80
N ASN A 457 5.19 16.90 9.86
CA ASN A 457 5.05 16.00 8.73
C ASN A 457 5.05 14.53 9.18
N MET A 458 5.90 14.17 10.15
CA MET A 458 5.86 12.87 10.80
C MET A 458 4.49 12.59 11.41
N LYS A 459 3.92 13.53 12.13
CA LYS A 459 2.60 13.41 12.77
C LYS A 459 1.50 13.25 11.71
N THR A 460 1.51 14.05 10.67
CA THR A 460 0.55 13.95 9.55
C THR A 460 0.64 12.61 8.83
N ILE A 461 1.87 12.11 8.60
CA ILE A 461 2.09 10.79 8.01
C ILE A 461 1.61 9.68 8.97
N GLN A 462 1.87 9.81 10.28
CA GLN A 462 1.38 8.86 11.28
C GLN A 462 -0.13 8.78 11.31
N GLU A 463 -0.81 9.92 11.29
CA GLU A 463 -2.27 9.98 11.26
C GLU A 463 -2.82 9.35 9.97
N SER A 464 -2.28 9.73 8.82
CA SER A 464 -2.65 9.14 7.52
C SER A 464 -2.38 7.64 7.44
N GLN A 465 -1.24 7.18 7.95
CA GLN A 465 -0.90 5.77 8.00
C GLN A 465 -1.76 4.99 8.98
N GLY A 466 -2.04 5.56 10.14
CA GLY A 466 -2.98 4.96 11.11
C GLY A 466 -4.30 4.64 10.44
N ASN A 467 -4.83 5.60 9.71
CA ASN A 467 -6.08 5.47 8.97
C ASN A 467 -5.99 4.41 7.85
N MET A 468 -4.94 4.41 7.05
CA MET A 468 -4.72 3.38 6.02
C MET A 468 -4.52 2.00 6.63
N MET A 469 -3.80 1.90 7.77
CA MET A 469 -3.60 0.65 8.50
C MET A 469 -4.92 0.12 9.05
N GLU A 470 -5.81 0.97 9.58
CA GLU A 470 -7.15 0.57 10.03
C GLU A 470 -7.99 0.00 8.89
N ILE A 471 -8.07 0.69 7.77
CA ILE A 471 -8.80 0.23 6.58
C ILE A 471 -8.23 -1.10 6.08
N GLY A 472 -6.91 -1.19 5.92
CA GLY A 472 -6.23 -2.40 5.51
C GLY A 472 -6.46 -3.56 6.48
N THR A 473 -6.46 -3.29 7.77
CA THR A 473 -6.72 -4.28 8.81
C THR A 473 -8.16 -4.78 8.77
N ILE A 474 -9.15 -3.90 8.56
CA ILE A 474 -10.56 -4.29 8.41
C ILE A 474 -10.73 -5.23 7.22
N ILE A 475 -10.19 -4.87 6.06
CA ILE A 475 -10.23 -5.71 4.84
C ILE A 475 -9.55 -7.06 5.09
N ALA A 476 -8.38 -7.05 5.70
CA ALA A 476 -7.60 -8.25 6.00
C ALA A 476 -8.32 -9.16 7.01
N LEU A 477 -8.95 -8.59 8.05
CA LEU A 477 -9.75 -9.34 9.01
C LEU A 477 -10.98 -9.98 8.37
N LEU A 478 -11.67 -9.28 7.47
CA LEU A 478 -12.79 -9.86 6.71
C LEU A 478 -12.34 -11.06 5.87
N LEU A 479 -11.21 -10.96 5.19
CA LEU A 479 -10.64 -12.08 4.41
C LEU A 479 -10.16 -13.22 5.29
N LEU A 480 -9.56 -12.91 6.44
CA LEU A 480 -9.18 -13.91 7.43
C LEU A 480 -10.40 -14.65 7.97
N LEU A 481 -11.50 -13.93 8.26
CA LEU A 481 -12.77 -14.53 8.68
C LEU A 481 -13.31 -15.51 7.64
N VAL A 482 -13.29 -15.15 6.36
CA VAL A 482 -13.69 -16.05 5.27
C VAL A 482 -12.82 -17.32 5.25
N GLY A 483 -11.51 -17.18 5.38
CA GLY A 483 -10.58 -18.31 5.46
C GLY A 483 -10.84 -19.23 6.67
N VAL A 484 -11.07 -18.64 7.83
CA VAL A 484 -11.41 -19.35 9.09
C VAL A 484 -12.74 -20.09 8.98
N LEU A 485 -13.77 -19.45 8.44
CA LEU A 485 -15.08 -20.08 8.20
C LEU A 485 -14.97 -21.27 7.25
N ASN A 486 -14.20 -21.13 6.17
CA ASN A 486 -13.95 -22.21 5.23
C ASN A 486 -13.21 -23.37 5.91
N TYR A 487 -12.17 -23.10 6.67
CA TYR A 487 -11.46 -24.10 7.47
C TYR A 487 -12.40 -24.80 8.47
N GLY A 488 -13.10 -24.02 9.30
CA GLY A 488 -14.00 -24.53 10.33
C GLY A 488 -15.09 -25.43 9.76
N ASN A 489 -15.72 -25.01 8.67
CA ASN A 489 -16.75 -25.80 7.98
C ASN A 489 -16.20 -27.11 7.38
N THR A 490 -15.02 -27.03 6.75
CA THR A 490 -14.36 -28.21 6.18
C THR A 490 -13.97 -29.22 7.25
N ILE A 491 -13.43 -28.76 8.36
CA ILE A 491 -13.05 -29.62 9.49
C ILE A 491 -14.27 -30.20 10.17
N ALA A 492 -15.31 -29.40 10.43
CA ALA A 492 -16.56 -29.90 11.04
C ALA A 492 -17.19 -31.02 10.22
N SER A 493 -17.29 -30.83 8.91
CA SER A 493 -17.78 -31.85 7.99
C SER A 493 -16.87 -33.08 7.93
N GLY A 494 -15.56 -32.88 7.89
CA GLY A 494 -14.60 -34.00 7.91
C GLY A 494 -14.68 -34.83 9.20
N ILE A 495 -14.92 -34.20 10.33
CA ILE A 495 -15.14 -34.88 11.62
C ILE A 495 -16.46 -35.62 11.61
N GLN A 496 -17.52 -35.00 11.09
CA GLN A 496 -18.84 -35.64 10.96
C GLN A 496 -18.76 -36.92 10.10
N ASN A 497 -18.09 -36.88 8.98
CA ASN A 497 -17.92 -38.04 8.10
C ASN A 497 -17.07 -39.14 8.72
N ARG A 498 -16.17 -38.83 9.65
CA ARG A 498 -15.32 -39.79 10.37
C ARG A 498 -15.89 -40.24 11.72
N LYS A 499 -17.14 -39.91 12.03
CA LYS A 499 -17.78 -40.22 13.32
C LYS A 499 -17.70 -41.72 13.67
N LEU A 500 -17.97 -42.61 12.70
CA LEU A 500 -17.86 -44.06 12.88
C LEU A 500 -16.42 -44.50 13.22
N THR A 501 -15.43 -43.96 12.48
CA THR A 501 -14.01 -44.25 12.72
C THR A 501 -13.59 -43.86 14.15
N PHE A 502 -14.07 -42.69 14.63
CA PHE A 502 -13.80 -42.26 16.00
C PHE A 502 -14.47 -43.19 17.05
N SER A 503 -15.72 -43.57 16.81
CA SER A 503 -16.40 -44.52 17.69
C SER A 503 -15.71 -45.87 17.76
N VAL A 504 -15.20 -46.39 16.62
CA VAL A 504 -14.38 -47.62 16.58
C VAL A 504 -13.06 -47.43 17.32
N MET A 505 -12.37 -46.31 17.15
CA MET A 505 -11.13 -46.06 17.90
C MET A 505 -11.37 -46.00 19.41
N GLU A 506 -12.45 -45.39 19.86
CA GLU A 506 -12.86 -45.36 21.28
C GLU A 506 -13.20 -46.79 21.77
N SER A 507 -13.87 -47.61 20.97
CA SER A 507 -14.22 -48.99 21.31
C SER A 507 -12.99 -49.91 21.45
N ILE A 508 -11.91 -49.63 20.71
CA ILE A 508 -10.62 -50.35 20.80
C ILE A 508 -9.77 -49.85 22.00
N GLY A 509 -10.28 -48.85 22.77
CA GLY A 509 -9.62 -48.37 23.98
C GLY A 509 -8.90 -47.03 23.87
N MET A 510 -9.08 -46.28 22.76
CA MET A 510 -8.54 -44.93 22.64
C MET A 510 -9.30 -43.97 23.55
N SER A 511 -8.60 -43.28 24.46
CA SER A 511 -9.25 -42.32 25.35
C SER A 511 -9.65 -41.03 24.61
N ARG A 512 -10.67 -40.35 25.14
CA ARG A 512 -11.08 -39.02 24.60
C ARG A 512 -9.94 -37.99 24.61
N LYS A 513 -9.04 -38.06 25.60
CA LYS A 513 -7.85 -37.18 25.66
C LYS A 513 -6.88 -37.48 24.50
N GLN A 514 -6.69 -38.73 24.17
CA GLN A 514 -5.83 -39.15 23.04
C GLN A 514 -6.43 -38.75 21.69
N LEU A 515 -7.75 -38.89 21.53
CA LEU A 515 -8.44 -38.50 20.31
C LEU A 515 -8.44 -36.99 20.13
N ASN A 516 -8.68 -36.21 21.19
CA ASN A 516 -8.54 -34.76 21.17
C ASN A 516 -7.11 -34.34 20.80
N GLY A 517 -6.10 -35.00 21.36
CA GLY A 517 -4.71 -34.75 21.03
C GLY A 517 -4.36 -35.07 19.56
N LEU A 518 -4.99 -36.09 18.97
CA LEU A 518 -4.85 -36.40 17.55
C LEU A 518 -5.45 -35.31 16.67
N LEU A 519 -6.68 -34.90 16.98
CA LEU A 519 -7.40 -33.85 16.24
C LEU A 519 -6.69 -32.50 16.32
N MET A 520 -6.17 -32.15 17.49
CA MET A 520 -5.39 -30.92 17.66
C MET A 520 -4.13 -30.93 16.80
N ARG A 521 -3.39 -32.05 16.75
CA ARG A 521 -2.21 -32.19 15.88
C ARG A 521 -2.55 -32.10 14.39
N GLU A 522 -3.70 -32.67 13.99
CA GLU A 522 -4.21 -32.53 12.63
C GLU A 522 -4.46 -31.03 12.31
N GLY A 523 -5.10 -30.29 13.21
CA GLY A 523 -5.32 -28.86 13.06
C GLY A 523 -4.01 -28.05 13.00
N VAL A 524 -3.07 -28.34 13.88
CA VAL A 524 -1.74 -27.70 13.88
C VAL A 524 -1.00 -27.92 12.55
N LEU A 525 -1.14 -29.09 11.93
CA LEU A 525 -0.55 -29.34 10.60
C LEU A 525 -1.16 -28.40 9.54
N TYR A 526 -2.50 -28.20 9.53
CA TYR A 526 -3.13 -27.26 8.61
C TYR A 526 -2.60 -25.83 8.82
N GLY A 527 -2.52 -25.38 10.06
CA GLY A 527 -1.95 -24.07 10.38
C GLY A 527 -0.50 -23.94 9.94
N ALA A 528 0.35 -24.90 10.32
CA ALA A 528 1.78 -24.87 10.01
C ALA A 528 2.07 -24.87 8.50
N PHE A 529 1.36 -25.70 7.72
CA PHE A 529 1.52 -25.70 6.27
C PHE A 529 0.96 -24.43 5.61
N SER A 530 -0.13 -23.87 6.13
CA SER A 530 -0.65 -22.58 5.64
C SER A 530 0.33 -21.43 5.89
N VAL A 531 0.92 -21.37 7.09
CA VAL A 531 1.98 -20.41 7.43
C VAL A 531 3.22 -20.62 6.54
N LEU A 532 3.63 -21.86 6.31
CA LEU A 532 4.75 -22.15 5.42
C LEU A 532 4.51 -21.66 3.99
N ILE A 533 3.30 -21.87 3.44
CA ILE A 533 2.92 -21.37 2.11
C ILE A 533 2.92 -19.83 2.10
N THR A 534 2.43 -19.19 3.15
CA THR A 534 2.46 -17.72 3.28
C THR A 534 3.89 -17.19 3.33
N LEU A 535 4.76 -17.81 4.11
CA LEU A 535 6.17 -17.40 4.23
C LEU A 535 7.00 -17.68 2.97
N THR A 536 6.56 -18.56 2.08
CA THR A 536 7.23 -18.85 0.81
C THR A 536 6.54 -18.16 -0.37
N ALA A 537 5.47 -18.74 -0.89
CA ALA A 537 4.74 -18.20 -2.03
C ALA A 537 4.08 -16.83 -1.72
N GLY A 538 3.53 -16.69 -0.50
CA GLY A 538 2.96 -15.42 -0.05
C GLY A 538 3.99 -14.30 0.00
N SER A 539 5.19 -14.56 0.53
CA SER A 539 6.29 -13.57 0.57
C SER A 539 6.77 -13.21 -0.84
N ALA A 540 6.83 -14.16 -1.76
CA ALA A 540 7.21 -13.88 -3.14
C ALA A 540 6.20 -12.93 -3.83
N VAL A 541 4.90 -13.21 -3.66
CA VAL A 541 3.83 -12.32 -4.18
C VAL A 541 3.88 -10.96 -3.51
N THR A 542 4.04 -10.91 -2.19
CA THR A 542 4.16 -9.66 -1.43
C THR A 542 5.35 -8.82 -1.91
N TYR A 543 6.49 -9.44 -2.15
CA TYR A 543 7.68 -8.76 -2.66
C TYR A 543 7.45 -8.19 -4.06
N LEU A 544 6.81 -8.93 -4.96
CA LEU A 544 6.47 -8.44 -6.30
C LEU A 544 5.48 -7.26 -6.24
N CYS A 545 4.45 -7.35 -5.41
CA CYS A 545 3.50 -6.24 -5.19
C CYS A 545 4.21 -5.02 -4.59
N PHE A 546 5.09 -5.24 -3.60
CA PHE A 546 5.89 -4.18 -3.01
C PHE A 546 6.77 -3.48 -4.05
N GLN A 547 7.51 -4.24 -4.87
CA GLN A 547 8.36 -3.69 -5.92
C GLN A 547 7.58 -2.85 -6.95
N SER A 548 6.38 -3.29 -7.33
CA SER A 548 5.54 -2.55 -8.29
C SER A 548 5.00 -1.23 -7.74
N MET A 549 4.93 -1.07 -6.41
CA MET A 549 4.41 0.11 -5.73
C MET A 549 5.52 0.94 -5.06
N ASN A 550 6.76 0.46 -5.07
CA ASN A 550 7.89 1.11 -4.42
C ASN A 550 8.55 2.16 -5.35
N TYR A 551 7.90 3.30 -5.50
CA TYR A 551 8.45 4.42 -6.28
C TYR A 551 9.50 5.24 -5.50
N MET A 552 9.64 5.00 -4.20
CA MET A 552 10.58 5.71 -3.32
C MET A 552 11.90 4.96 -3.07
N GLY A 553 12.12 3.79 -3.71
CA GLY A 553 13.36 3.02 -3.52
C GLY A 553 13.59 2.43 -2.12
N ILE A 554 12.53 2.28 -1.32
CA ILE A 554 12.60 1.85 0.07
C ILE A 554 12.98 0.36 0.20
N PRO A 555 13.85 -0.03 1.13
CA PRO A 555 14.20 -1.43 1.32
C PRO A 555 13.02 -2.26 1.85
N PHE A 556 12.83 -3.46 1.29
CA PHE A 556 11.80 -4.38 1.73
C PHE A 556 12.00 -4.82 3.18
N LYS A 557 11.02 -4.56 4.05
CA LYS A 557 11.01 -4.97 5.46
C LYS A 557 9.74 -5.74 5.79
N VAL A 558 9.88 -6.86 6.49
CA VAL A 558 8.74 -7.68 6.95
C VAL A 558 8.15 -7.06 8.22
N PRO A 559 6.84 -6.71 8.25
CA PRO A 559 6.19 -6.14 9.42
C PRO A 559 5.87 -7.22 10.46
N LEU A 560 6.84 -7.56 11.31
CA LEU A 560 6.70 -8.64 12.29
C LEU A 560 5.62 -8.34 13.34
N LEU A 561 5.43 -7.07 13.71
CA LEU A 561 4.50 -6.66 14.77
C LEU A 561 3.03 -7.04 14.47
N PRO A 562 2.44 -6.76 13.30
CA PRO A 562 1.10 -7.22 12.96
C PRO A 562 1.06 -8.68 12.50
N LEU A 563 2.14 -9.23 11.93
CA LEU A 563 2.16 -10.57 11.37
C LEU A 563 2.16 -11.66 12.44
N ILE A 564 2.93 -11.50 13.52
CA ILE A 564 3.03 -12.50 14.59
C ILE A 564 1.68 -12.77 15.25
N PRO A 565 0.89 -11.77 15.71
CA PRO A 565 -0.43 -12.00 16.26
C PRO A 565 -1.39 -12.69 15.29
N ALA A 566 -1.36 -12.32 14.00
CA ALA A 566 -2.19 -12.95 12.98
C ALA A 566 -1.86 -14.43 12.78
N VAL A 567 -0.59 -14.78 12.71
CA VAL A 567 -0.13 -16.17 12.64
C VAL A 567 -0.54 -16.96 13.88
N LEU A 568 -0.35 -16.40 15.08
CA LEU A 568 -0.75 -17.05 16.33
C LEU A 568 -2.26 -17.27 16.39
N LEU A 569 -3.07 -16.29 15.96
CA LEU A 569 -4.52 -16.43 15.89
C LEU A 569 -4.94 -17.55 14.93
N VAL A 570 -4.37 -17.61 13.73
CA VAL A 570 -4.65 -18.69 12.77
C VAL A 570 -4.25 -20.05 13.35
N MET A 571 -3.08 -20.16 13.97
CA MET A 571 -2.63 -21.41 14.61
C MET A 571 -3.58 -21.84 15.74
N LEU A 572 -4.03 -20.90 16.56
CA LEU A 572 -4.99 -21.17 17.64
C LEU A 572 -6.33 -21.68 17.08
N ILE A 573 -6.86 -21.00 16.06
CA ILE A 573 -8.11 -21.41 15.42
C ILE A 573 -7.96 -22.78 14.77
N CYS A 574 -6.85 -23.02 14.07
CA CYS A 574 -6.59 -24.31 13.47
C CYS A 574 -6.51 -25.46 14.50
N ALA A 575 -5.95 -25.22 15.67
CA ALA A 575 -5.88 -26.20 16.75
C ALA A 575 -7.24 -26.41 17.43
N MET A 576 -8.03 -25.36 17.64
CA MET A 576 -9.27 -25.41 18.41
C MET A 576 -10.50 -25.88 17.61
N ALA A 577 -10.60 -25.51 16.33
CA ALA A 577 -11.76 -25.86 15.52
C ALA A 577 -12.05 -27.36 15.43
N PRO A 578 -11.05 -28.26 15.26
CA PRO A 578 -11.30 -29.71 15.30
C PRO A 578 -11.82 -30.18 16.65
N LEU A 579 -11.31 -29.63 17.75
CA LEU A 579 -11.74 -29.98 19.12
C LEU A 579 -13.20 -29.60 19.38
N LEU A 580 -13.55 -28.35 19.01
CA LEU A 580 -14.92 -27.85 19.19
C LEU A 580 -15.92 -28.64 18.33
N SER A 581 -15.56 -28.93 17.08
CA SER A 581 -16.38 -29.73 16.17
C SER A 581 -16.59 -31.16 16.70
N TYR A 582 -15.54 -31.79 17.23
CA TYR A 582 -15.65 -33.13 17.82
C TYR A 582 -16.46 -33.11 19.13
N ARG A 583 -16.25 -32.14 20.01
CA ARG A 583 -17.02 -32.00 21.25
C ARG A 583 -18.54 -31.87 20.96
N LYS A 584 -18.89 -31.04 19.97
CA LYS A 584 -20.29 -30.89 19.54
C LYS A 584 -20.86 -32.19 18.97
N LEU A 585 -20.06 -32.98 18.27
CA LEU A 585 -20.46 -34.25 17.70
C LEU A 585 -20.59 -35.37 18.75
N ALA A 586 -19.61 -35.47 19.66
CA ALA A 586 -19.55 -36.52 20.68
C ALA A 586 -20.67 -36.37 21.73
N GLY A 587 -21.03 -35.14 22.09
CA GLY A 587 -22.10 -34.84 23.03
C GLY A 587 -22.08 -35.72 24.30
N ASN A 588 -23.24 -35.90 24.93
CA ASN A 588 -23.42 -36.79 26.08
C ASN A 588 -23.85 -38.22 25.69
N ARG A 589 -23.80 -38.58 24.38
CA ARG A 589 -24.24 -39.91 23.89
C ARG A 589 -23.20 -40.97 24.19
N SER A 590 -23.66 -42.17 24.62
CA SER A 590 -22.79 -43.34 24.85
C SER A 590 -22.17 -43.84 23.53
N ILE A 591 -21.03 -44.53 23.60
CA ILE A 591 -20.35 -45.13 22.43
C ILE A 591 -21.28 -46.13 21.72
N VAL A 592 -22.02 -46.92 22.48
CA VAL A 592 -22.99 -47.90 21.97
C VAL A 592 -24.12 -47.25 21.20
N GLU A 593 -24.67 -46.16 21.72
CA GLU A 593 -25.73 -45.40 21.04
C GLU A 593 -25.24 -44.71 19.73
N ARG A 594 -23.98 -44.29 19.72
CA ARG A 594 -23.34 -43.73 18.51
C ARG A 594 -23.09 -44.80 17.44
N LEU A 595 -22.81 -46.05 17.81
CA LEU A 595 -22.64 -47.17 16.88
C LEU A 595 -23.99 -47.66 16.35
N ARG A 596 -25.00 -47.83 17.21
CA ARG A 596 -26.35 -48.30 16.84
C ARG A 596 -27.06 -47.39 15.85
N ASN A 597 -26.88 -46.07 15.93
CA ASN A 597 -27.48 -45.12 14.98
C ASN A 597 -26.82 -45.19 13.57
N TYR A 598 -25.98 -46.16 13.29
CA TYR A 598 -25.34 -46.42 11.97
C TYR A 598 -25.74 -47.76 11.34
N GLU A 599 -26.43 -48.64 12.05
CA GLU A 599 -27.16 -49.76 11.46
C GLU A 599 -28.53 -49.31 10.92
#